data_612ca63849be5875d10baae88deddbf9
#
_entry.id   612ca63849be5875d10baae88deddbf9
#
_cell.length_a   1.000
_cell.length_b   1.000
_cell.length_c   1.000
_cell.angle_alpha   90.00
_cell.angle_beta   90.00
_cell.angle_gamma   90.00
#
_symmetry.space_group_name_H-M   'P 1'
#
loop_
_entity.id
_entity.type
_entity.pdbx_description
1 polymer ?
#
loop_
_entity_poly.entity_id
_entity_poly.type
_entity_poly.pdbx_seq_one_letter_code
_entity_poly.pdbx_strand_id
1 'polypeptide(L)'
;MSIISHINPKENWAIQSNEDHSNGVAKLCSKFASEFGMGTFGKIAGLLHDKGKEKKAFQQHIKRESGLEPHIKVDGDYSHAYVGALIAKQLYPQIHPFLSTQIIGHHRGLYNYTAFECEMSKHEIPSDVTVPDATDTSLMRSELQKLRRDLKGKDFHHLQRMLYSCLVDADFLDTEAFMDRQSASLRQSNITLDELYPKLHTFLENIKRKAPDTAVNRIRDKVQQRCIATSSGPKGFYSLTVPTGGGKTLSSLLWAILHAKEHGMKRIIIAIPYTSIIVQTASVLKSIFGEENVLENHSNVDPESIKNEVLLQKMRMASENWDYPIVVTTNVQLFESMMSNKPSKCRRLHNIVNSVIILDEAQTLPIDFLQPIVDTLKTYQKCFGTSVLFTTASQPVLSGVIKGCNPKAHFEGINHIEEIIPEEYQLHDQLRRVK
;
A
#
# COMPACT_ATOMS: atom_id res chain seq x y z
N MET A 1 15.67 -2.81 -36.05
CA MET A 1 14.31 -3.19 -35.54
C MET A 1 14.24 -2.74 -34.10
N SER A 2 13.12 -2.18 -33.66
CA SER A 2 12.92 -1.83 -32.27
C SER A 2 12.90 -3.09 -31.39
N ILE A 3 13.49 -3.03 -30.21
CA ILE A 3 13.42 -4.09 -29.20
C ILE A 3 11.98 -4.19 -28.69
N ILE A 4 11.45 -5.39 -28.64
CA ILE A 4 10.04 -5.66 -28.28
C ILE A 4 9.94 -5.98 -26.79
N SER A 5 9.03 -5.30 -26.08
CA SER A 5 8.67 -5.63 -24.71
C SER A 5 7.42 -6.50 -24.63
N HIS A 6 6.37 -6.11 -25.33
CA HIS A 6 5.09 -6.81 -25.34
C HIS A 6 4.53 -6.90 -26.75
N ILE A 7 3.76 -7.96 -27.01
CA ILE A 7 3.01 -8.18 -28.26
C ILE A 7 1.58 -8.49 -27.86
N ASN A 8 0.61 -7.76 -28.41
CA ASN A 8 -0.82 -7.99 -28.16
C ASN A 8 -1.47 -8.72 -29.34
N PRO A 9 -1.65 -10.06 -29.28
CA PRO A 9 -2.27 -10.82 -30.36
C PRO A 9 -3.72 -10.44 -30.65
N LYS A 10 -4.43 -9.91 -29.63
CA LYS A 10 -5.84 -9.50 -29.75
C LYS A 10 -6.00 -8.20 -30.59
N GLU A 11 -4.96 -7.39 -30.64
CA GLU A 11 -4.91 -6.14 -31.41
C GLU A 11 -4.01 -6.29 -32.65
N ASN A 12 -4.21 -7.34 -33.43
CA ASN A 12 -3.45 -7.61 -34.67
C ASN A 12 -1.92 -7.61 -34.47
N TRP A 13 -1.45 -8.26 -33.40
CA TRP A 13 -0.04 -8.30 -32.96
C TRP A 13 0.59 -6.92 -32.82
N ALA A 14 -0.17 -5.97 -32.27
CA ALA A 14 0.39 -4.67 -31.89
C ALA A 14 1.62 -4.87 -31.00
N ILE A 15 2.64 -4.06 -31.23
CA ILE A 15 3.95 -4.17 -30.55
C ILE A 15 4.15 -2.94 -29.66
N GLN A 16 4.50 -3.19 -28.39
CA GLN A 16 5.07 -2.18 -27.51
C GLN A 16 6.61 -2.31 -27.53
N SER A 17 7.29 -1.22 -27.82
CA SER A 17 8.76 -1.22 -27.75
C SER A 17 9.23 -1.31 -26.30
N ASN A 18 10.44 -1.87 -26.08
CA ASN A 18 11.04 -1.92 -24.75
C ASN A 18 11.36 -0.50 -24.20
N GLU A 19 11.63 0.43 -25.10
CA GLU A 19 11.85 1.84 -24.76
C GLU A 19 10.56 2.49 -24.25
N ASP A 20 9.43 2.34 -24.94
CA ASP A 20 8.14 2.90 -24.54
C ASP A 20 7.69 2.32 -23.20
N HIS A 21 7.77 0.97 -23.05
CA HIS A 21 7.45 0.29 -21.81
C HIS A 21 8.32 0.77 -20.64
N SER A 22 9.64 0.75 -20.79
CA SER A 22 10.55 1.16 -19.73
C SER A 22 10.36 2.63 -19.34
N ASN A 23 10.06 3.52 -20.29
CA ASN A 23 9.73 4.91 -20.01
C ASN A 23 8.38 5.06 -19.31
N GLY A 24 7.36 4.30 -19.69
CA GLY A 24 6.07 4.26 -19.03
C GLY A 24 6.19 3.80 -17.58
N VAL A 25 6.88 2.68 -17.35
CA VAL A 25 7.15 2.14 -16.02
C VAL A 25 7.98 3.13 -15.19
N ALA A 26 9.03 3.73 -15.76
CA ALA A 26 9.86 4.71 -15.06
C ALA A 26 9.06 5.93 -14.61
N LYS A 27 8.14 6.43 -15.44
CA LYS A 27 7.25 7.55 -15.12
C LYS A 27 6.31 7.21 -13.96
N LEU A 28 5.66 6.06 -13.99
CA LEU A 28 4.75 5.60 -12.94
C LEU A 28 5.50 5.30 -11.64
N CYS A 29 6.59 4.54 -11.71
CA CYS A 29 7.40 4.17 -10.56
C CYS A 29 8.01 5.40 -9.87
N SER A 30 8.51 6.37 -10.65
CA SER A 30 8.99 7.67 -10.13
C SER A 30 7.87 8.43 -9.42
N LYS A 31 6.68 8.51 -10.01
CA LYS A 31 5.51 9.15 -9.40
C LYS A 31 5.17 8.53 -8.05
N PHE A 32 5.09 7.20 -7.98
CA PHE A 32 4.78 6.49 -6.74
C PHE A 32 5.87 6.69 -5.68
N ALA A 33 7.14 6.52 -6.05
CA ALA A 33 8.26 6.66 -5.14
C ALA A 33 8.49 8.11 -4.66
N SER A 34 8.05 9.11 -5.42
CA SER A 34 8.11 10.53 -5.03
C SER A 34 7.26 10.86 -3.81
N GLU A 35 6.20 10.07 -3.54
CA GLU A 35 5.33 10.26 -2.38
C GLU A 35 6.08 10.08 -1.03
N PHE A 36 7.21 9.38 -1.04
CA PHE A 36 8.10 9.23 0.11
C PHE A 36 9.55 9.67 -0.18
N GLY A 37 9.71 10.52 -1.20
CA GLY A 37 10.98 11.20 -1.48
C GLY A 37 12.04 10.34 -2.20
N MET A 38 11.65 9.28 -2.93
CA MET A 38 12.55 8.35 -3.63
C MET A 38 12.29 8.30 -5.15
N GLY A 39 11.82 9.39 -5.73
CA GLY A 39 11.41 9.45 -7.14
C GLY A 39 12.50 9.08 -8.14
N THR A 40 13.76 9.46 -7.87
CA THR A 40 14.90 9.13 -8.73
C THR A 40 15.21 7.63 -8.72
N PHE A 41 15.12 6.98 -7.55
CA PHE A 41 15.24 5.51 -7.46
C PHE A 41 14.15 4.81 -8.26
N GLY A 42 12.89 5.27 -8.12
CA GLY A 42 11.78 4.74 -8.90
C GLY A 42 12.00 4.87 -10.42
N LYS A 43 12.45 6.04 -10.86
CA LYS A 43 12.75 6.29 -12.28
C LYS A 43 13.80 5.32 -12.81
N ILE A 44 14.92 5.17 -12.10
CA ILE A 44 16.04 4.32 -12.55
C ILE A 44 15.65 2.84 -12.51
N ALA A 45 14.93 2.40 -11.48
CA ALA A 45 14.43 1.04 -11.40
C ALA A 45 13.52 0.71 -12.61
N GLY A 46 12.60 1.61 -12.96
CA GLY A 46 11.74 1.44 -14.12
C GLY A 46 12.49 1.42 -15.46
N LEU A 47 13.53 2.23 -15.63
CA LEU A 47 14.35 2.22 -16.86
C LEU A 47 15.18 0.94 -17.03
N LEU A 48 15.58 0.31 -15.92
CA LEU A 48 16.49 -0.83 -15.95
C LEU A 48 15.82 -2.19 -15.83
N HIS A 49 14.57 -2.28 -15.31
CA HIS A 49 13.99 -3.57 -14.91
C HIS A 49 13.96 -4.59 -16.02
N ASP A 50 13.69 -4.16 -17.25
CA ASP A 50 13.50 -4.99 -18.43
C ASP A 50 14.62 -4.89 -19.47
N LYS A 51 15.80 -4.40 -19.08
CA LYS A 51 16.95 -4.33 -19.98
C LYS A 51 17.34 -5.70 -20.58
N GLY A 52 17.09 -6.77 -19.85
CA GLY A 52 17.33 -8.11 -20.38
C GLY A 52 16.41 -8.54 -21.53
N LYS A 53 15.32 -7.82 -21.78
CA LYS A 53 14.49 -8.04 -22.99
C LYS A 53 15.23 -7.68 -24.28
N GLU A 54 16.35 -6.96 -24.24
CA GLU A 54 17.21 -6.70 -25.40
C GLU A 54 17.89 -7.98 -25.94
N LYS A 55 18.01 -9.02 -25.12
CA LYS A 55 18.62 -10.29 -25.53
C LYS A 55 17.96 -10.88 -26.77
N LYS A 56 18.77 -11.34 -27.72
CA LYS A 56 18.28 -12.04 -28.92
C LYS A 56 17.37 -13.22 -28.57
N ALA A 57 17.75 -14.01 -27.55
CA ALA A 57 16.95 -15.14 -27.08
C ALA A 57 15.57 -14.71 -26.58
N PHE A 58 15.48 -13.57 -25.85
CA PHE A 58 14.20 -13.04 -25.40
C PHE A 58 13.35 -12.57 -26.59
N GLN A 59 13.93 -11.87 -27.57
CA GLN A 59 13.21 -11.40 -28.76
C GLN A 59 12.68 -12.57 -29.61
N GLN A 60 13.40 -13.67 -29.68
CA GLN A 60 12.93 -14.90 -30.31
C GLN A 60 11.80 -15.55 -29.51
N HIS A 61 11.95 -15.59 -28.17
CA HIS A 61 10.96 -16.18 -27.27
C HIS A 61 9.62 -15.44 -27.35
N ILE A 62 9.59 -14.10 -27.23
CA ILE A 62 8.34 -13.34 -27.23
C ILE A 62 7.59 -13.42 -28.55
N LYS A 63 8.31 -13.47 -29.69
CA LYS A 63 7.71 -13.64 -31.01
C LYS A 63 7.08 -15.02 -31.20
N ARG A 64 7.73 -16.06 -30.67
CA ARG A 64 7.18 -17.41 -30.66
C ARG A 64 5.94 -17.54 -29.78
N GLU A 65 6.05 -17.11 -28.53
CA GLU A 65 4.97 -17.25 -27.55
C GLU A 65 3.72 -16.42 -27.91
N SER A 66 3.90 -15.25 -28.51
CA SER A 66 2.78 -14.43 -28.99
C SER A 66 2.10 -14.99 -30.26
N GLY A 67 2.71 -15.97 -30.94
CA GLY A 67 2.24 -16.47 -32.20
C GLY A 67 2.56 -15.58 -33.40
N LEU A 68 3.32 -14.50 -33.25
CA LEU A 68 3.75 -13.63 -34.35
C LEU A 68 4.70 -14.39 -35.31
N GLU A 69 5.65 -15.14 -34.76
CA GLU A 69 6.58 -16.01 -35.48
C GLU A 69 6.64 -17.39 -34.77
N PRO A 70 5.60 -18.25 -34.93
CA PRO A 70 5.45 -19.44 -34.09
C PRO A 70 6.53 -20.51 -34.32
N HIS A 71 7.20 -20.46 -35.47
CA HIS A 71 8.22 -21.43 -35.83
C HIS A 71 9.66 -20.98 -35.54
N ILE A 72 9.85 -19.76 -34.99
CA ILE A 72 11.20 -19.27 -34.68
C ILE A 72 11.85 -20.14 -33.59
N LYS A 73 13.08 -20.54 -33.81
CA LYS A 73 13.86 -21.28 -32.83
C LYS A 73 14.39 -20.28 -31.77
N VAL A 74 14.13 -20.56 -30.50
CA VAL A 74 14.73 -19.81 -29.39
C VAL A 74 16.09 -20.43 -29.10
N ASP A 75 17.14 -19.62 -29.20
CA ASP A 75 18.52 -20.02 -28.97
C ASP A 75 19.10 -19.27 -27.76
N GLY A 76 19.41 -20.01 -26.70
CA GLY A 76 19.96 -19.49 -25.46
C GLY A 76 18.94 -19.21 -24.36
N ASP A 77 19.41 -18.56 -23.28
CA ASP A 77 18.63 -18.17 -22.11
C ASP A 77 17.84 -16.89 -22.38
N TYR A 78 16.52 -16.96 -22.28
CA TYR A 78 15.61 -15.84 -22.44
C TYR A 78 15.17 -15.18 -21.11
N SER A 79 15.65 -15.66 -19.94
CA SER A 79 15.41 -14.97 -18.67
C SER A 79 16.01 -13.55 -18.71
N HIS A 80 15.31 -12.55 -18.21
CA HIS A 80 15.68 -11.14 -18.42
C HIS A 80 15.87 -10.32 -17.14
N ALA A 81 15.18 -10.67 -16.05
CA ALA A 81 15.12 -9.85 -14.83
C ALA A 81 16.50 -9.58 -14.18
N TYR A 82 17.44 -10.53 -14.26
CA TYR A 82 18.76 -10.38 -13.66
C TYR A 82 19.64 -9.34 -14.36
N VAL A 83 19.42 -9.11 -15.64
CA VAL A 83 20.28 -8.24 -16.47
C VAL A 83 20.25 -6.80 -15.97
N GLY A 84 19.06 -6.24 -15.80
CA GLY A 84 18.91 -4.89 -15.26
C GLY A 84 19.48 -4.74 -13.85
N ALA A 85 19.40 -5.79 -13.03
CA ALA A 85 19.98 -5.80 -11.69
C ALA A 85 21.52 -5.77 -11.71
N LEU A 86 22.15 -6.50 -12.63
CA LEU A 86 23.60 -6.47 -12.84
C LEU A 86 24.07 -5.13 -13.39
N ILE A 87 23.34 -4.54 -14.33
CA ILE A 87 23.60 -3.19 -14.84
C ILE A 87 23.51 -2.18 -13.69
N ALA A 88 22.49 -2.25 -12.85
CA ALA A 88 22.38 -1.38 -11.68
C ALA A 88 23.56 -1.53 -10.71
N LYS A 89 24.06 -2.76 -10.51
CA LYS A 89 25.27 -3.02 -9.70
C LYS A 89 26.51 -2.41 -10.32
N GLN A 90 26.69 -2.50 -11.63
CA GLN A 90 27.81 -1.94 -12.35
C GLN A 90 27.80 -0.40 -12.31
N LEU A 91 26.65 0.22 -12.59
CA LEU A 91 26.53 1.68 -12.69
C LEU A 91 26.49 2.38 -11.32
N TYR A 92 25.95 1.72 -10.30
CA TYR A 92 25.68 2.31 -8.98
C TYR A 92 26.18 1.42 -7.82
N PRO A 93 27.48 1.07 -7.74
CA PRO A 93 27.98 0.02 -6.86
C PRO A 93 27.73 0.25 -5.37
N GLN A 94 27.58 1.51 -4.91
CA GLN A 94 27.34 1.84 -3.49
C GLN A 94 25.87 1.78 -3.07
N ILE A 95 24.94 1.91 -4.03
CA ILE A 95 23.50 2.02 -3.77
C ILE A 95 22.68 0.98 -4.52
N HIS A 96 23.31 0.10 -5.31
CA HIS A 96 22.64 -0.91 -6.10
C HIS A 96 21.67 -1.81 -5.32
N PRO A 97 21.88 -2.13 -4.01
CA PRO A 97 20.91 -2.98 -3.33
C PRO A 97 19.49 -2.39 -3.31
N PHE A 98 19.37 -1.05 -3.36
CA PHE A 98 18.07 -0.36 -3.46
C PHE A 98 17.48 -0.32 -4.89
N LEU A 99 18.17 -0.88 -5.86
CA LEU A 99 17.74 -1.03 -7.25
C LEU A 99 17.70 -2.50 -7.65
N SER A 100 18.82 -3.20 -7.48
CA SER A 100 19.00 -4.58 -7.96
C SER A 100 18.03 -5.57 -7.30
N THR A 101 17.71 -5.41 -6.00
CA THR A 101 16.78 -6.33 -5.31
C THR A 101 15.36 -6.24 -5.86
N GLN A 102 14.90 -5.04 -6.21
CA GLN A 102 13.58 -4.83 -6.82
C GLN A 102 13.56 -5.37 -8.25
N ILE A 103 14.60 -5.05 -9.01
CA ILE A 103 14.70 -5.42 -10.43
C ILE A 103 14.76 -6.94 -10.58
N ILE A 104 15.67 -7.62 -9.90
CA ILE A 104 15.80 -9.08 -10.03
C ILE A 104 14.57 -9.83 -9.52
N GLY A 105 13.84 -9.23 -8.57
CA GLY A 105 12.67 -9.81 -7.92
C GLY A 105 11.34 -9.54 -8.61
N HIS A 106 11.24 -8.63 -9.61
CA HIS A 106 9.95 -8.08 -10.04
C HIS A 106 8.93 -9.13 -10.52
N HIS A 107 9.36 -10.26 -11.07
CA HIS A 107 8.48 -11.38 -11.42
C HIS A 107 8.30 -12.43 -10.31
N ARG A 108 9.36 -12.69 -9.51
CA ARG A 108 9.38 -13.85 -8.59
C ARG A 108 9.16 -13.49 -7.12
N GLY A 109 9.37 -12.23 -6.76
CA GLY A 109 9.33 -11.75 -5.40
C GLY A 109 10.70 -11.34 -4.87
N LEU A 110 10.70 -10.59 -3.76
CA LEU A 110 11.94 -10.16 -3.11
C LEU A 110 12.67 -11.36 -2.51
N TYR A 111 13.94 -11.46 -2.82
CA TYR A 111 14.86 -12.43 -2.26
C TYR A 111 15.29 -12.04 -0.84
N ASN A 112 15.63 -13.01 0.01
CA ASN A 112 16.44 -12.72 1.17
C ASN A 112 17.89 -12.41 0.74
N TYR A 113 18.69 -11.84 1.65
CA TYR A 113 20.03 -11.37 1.31
C TYR A 113 20.92 -12.47 0.70
N THR A 114 20.97 -13.66 1.31
CA THR A 114 21.81 -14.76 0.82
C THR A 114 21.37 -15.25 -0.55
N ALA A 115 20.06 -15.40 -0.77
CA ALA A 115 19.53 -15.81 -2.06
C ALA A 115 19.76 -14.73 -3.13
N PHE A 116 19.66 -13.44 -2.77
CA PHE A 116 19.97 -12.32 -3.67
C PHE A 116 21.43 -12.34 -4.13
N GLU A 117 22.39 -12.44 -3.20
CA GLU A 117 23.82 -12.50 -3.55
C GLU A 117 24.12 -13.73 -4.41
N CYS A 118 23.56 -14.89 -4.05
CA CYS A 118 23.70 -16.11 -4.83
C CYS A 118 23.17 -15.95 -6.26
N GLU A 119 21.99 -15.35 -6.43
CA GLU A 119 21.40 -15.16 -7.76
C GLU A 119 22.21 -14.16 -8.58
N MET A 120 22.65 -13.05 -7.98
CA MET A 120 23.49 -12.04 -8.64
C MET A 120 24.86 -12.60 -9.09
N SER A 121 25.40 -13.60 -8.38
CA SER A 121 26.72 -14.20 -8.72
C SER A 121 26.67 -15.25 -9.82
N LYS A 122 25.48 -15.75 -10.17
CA LYS A 122 25.32 -16.80 -11.22
C LYS A 122 25.39 -16.26 -12.65
N HIS A 123 25.24 -14.96 -12.82
CA HIS A 123 25.00 -14.36 -14.12
C HIS A 123 25.99 -13.23 -14.41
N GLU A 124 26.23 -13.01 -15.68
CA GLU A 124 26.97 -11.87 -16.24
C GLU A 124 26.07 -11.08 -17.18
N ILE A 125 26.43 -9.83 -17.47
CA ILE A 125 25.69 -9.01 -18.44
C ILE A 125 25.97 -9.58 -19.83
N PRO A 126 24.91 -10.00 -20.56
CA PRO A 126 25.08 -10.54 -21.91
C PRO A 126 25.66 -9.51 -22.88
N SER A 127 26.52 -9.95 -23.81
CA SER A 127 27.19 -9.07 -24.77
C SER A 127 26.27 -8.42 -25.80
N ASP A 128 25.06 -8.95 -25.97
CA ASP A 128 24.01 -8.44 -26.87
C ASP A 128 23.04 -7.45 -26.18
N VAL A 129 23.34 -7.05 -24.93
CA VAL A 129 22.60 -6.03 -24.19
C VAL A 129 23.41 -4.75 -24.08
N THR A 130 22.78 -3.62 -24.34
CA THR A 130 23.41 -2.31 -24.21
C THR A 130 23.38 -1.82 -22.77
N VAL A 131 24.56 -1.58 -22.17
CA VAL A 131 24.68 -0.92 -20.89
C VAL A 131 24.56 0.60 -21.10
N PRO A 132 23.56 1.27 -20.50
CA PRO A 132 23.43 2.72 -20.64
C PRO A 132 24.52 3.46 -19.86
N ASP A 133 24.69 4.75 -20.14
CA ASP A 133 25.53 5.61 -19.34
C ASP A 133 24.98 5.78 -17.93
N ALA A 134 25.87 5.89 -16.95
CA ALA A 134 25.48 6.18 -15.59
C ALA A 134 24.90 7.60 -15.49
N THR A 135 23.72 7.73 -14.89
CA THR A 135 23.16 9.04 -14.54
C THR A 135 23.85 9.59 -13.28
N ASP A 136 23.80 10.91 -13.08
CA ASP A 136 24.30 11.53 -11.86
C ASP A 136 23.62 10.95 -10.61
N THR A 137 24.44 10.51 -9.66
CA THR A 137 23.96 9.89 -8.41
C THR A 137 23.66 10.90 -7.30
N SER A 138 23.90 12.19 -7.53
CA SER A 138 23.74 13.24 -6.50
C SER A 138 22.32 13.30 -5.94
N LEU A 139 21.31 13.21 -6.80
CA LEU A 139 19.90 13.18 -6.39
C LEU A 139 19.58 11.94 -5.57
N MET A 140 19.97 10.75 -6.04
CA MET A 140 19.75 9.50 -5.30
C MET A 140 20.40 9.52 -3.92
N ARG A 141 21.63 10.03 -3.80
CA ARG A 141 22.30 10.19 -2.51
C ARG A 141 21.57 11.16 -1.59
N SER A 142 21.05 12.27 -2.14
CA SER A 142 20.24 13.25 -1.39
C SER A 142 18.94 12.63 -0.89
N GLU A 143 18.22 11.87 -1.73
CA GLU A 143 17.00 11.14 -1.37
C GLU A 143 17.27 10.17 -0.22
N LEU A 144 18.30 9.32 -0.33
CA LEU A 144 18.70 8.39 0.74
C LEU A 144 19.14 9.10 2.02
N GLN A 145 19.88 10.22 1.95
CA GLN A 145 20.30 10.96 3.13
C GLN A 145 19.12 11.53 3.92
N LYS A 146 18.09 12.03 3.22
CA LYS A 146 16.88 12.53 3.86
C LYS A 146 16.16 11.40 4.62
N LEU A 147 16.01 10.25 3.98
CA LEU A 147 15.30 9.11 4.56
C LEU A 147 16.10 8.41 5.68
N ARG A 148 17.45 8.36 5.56
CA ARG A 148 18.35 7.75 6.58
C ARG A 148 18.28 8.41 7.95
N ARG A 149 17.85 9.65 8.05
CA ARG A 149 17.62 10.30 9.36
C ARG A 149 16.55 9.58 10.15
N ASP A 150 15.61 8.97 9.48
CA ASP A 150 14.41 8.37 10.05
C ASP A 150 14.44 6.84 10.07
N LEU A 151 15.17 6.20 9.14
CA LEU A 151 15.34 4.75 9.08
C LEU A 151 16.51 4.30 9.95
N LYS A 152 16.24 3.33 10.82
CA LYS A 152 17.29 2.53 11.48
C LYS A 152 17.64 1.32 10.61
N GLY A 153 18.82 0.71 10.83
CA GLY A 153 19.27 -0.42 10.01
C GLY A 153 18.26 -1.55 9.86
N LYS A 154 17.52 -1.87 10.94
CA LYS A 154 16.47 -2.90 10.93
C LYS A 154 15.24 -2.53 10.06
N ASP A 155 15.06 -1.26 9.70
CA ASP A 155 13.86 -0.79 9.00
C ASP A 155 14.07 -0.69 7.48
N PHE A 156 15.31 -0.89 6.98
CA PHE A 156 15.62 -0.80 5.55
C PHE A 156 14.84 -1.79 4.69
N HIS A 157 14.42 -2.92 5.24
CA HIS A 157 13.62 -3.89 4.50
C HIS A 157 12.22 -3.35 4.14
N HIS A 158 11.68 -2.38 4.90
CA HIS A 158 10.44 -1.70 4.55
C HIS A 158 10.63 -0.76 3.36
N LEU A 159 11.77 -0.04 3.30
CA LEU A 159 12.11 0.78 2.15
C LEU A 159 12.25 -0.06 0.88
N GLN A 160 12.94 -1.22 0.98
CA GLN A 160 13.07 -2.12 -0.16
C GLN A 160 11.71 -2.62 -0.65
N ARG A 161 10.80 -3.03 0.27
CA ARG A 161 9.43 -3.42 -0.11
C ARG A 161 8.65 -2.27 -0.72
N MET A 162 8.83 -1.05 -0.23
CA MET A 162 8.13 0.13 -0.75
C MET A 162 8.59 0.46 -2.17
N LEU A 163 9.89 0.48 -2.44
CA LEU A 163 10.45 0.66 -3.79
C LEU A 163 10.02 -0.49 -4.72
N TYR A 164 10.04 -1.72 -4.22
CA TYR A 164 9.55 -2.89 -4.94
C TYR A 164 8.07 -2.77 -5.32
N SER A 165 7.24 -2.30 -4.39
CA SER A 165 5.83 -2.02 -4.65
C SER A 165 5.65 -1.04 -5.81
N CYS A 166 6.42 0.05 -5.80
CA CYS A 166 6.37 1.05 -6.86
C CYS A 166 6.73 0.45 -8.23
N LEU A 167 7.80 -0.36 -8.29
CA LEU A 167 8.23 -0.97 -9.55
C LEU A 167 7.22 -1.99 -10.08
N VAL A 168 6.81 -2.93 -9.22
CA VAL A 168 5.92 -4.01 -9.64
C VAL A 168 4.54 -3.47 -10.05
N ASP A 169 3.99 -2.51 -9.31
CA ASP A 169 2.68 -1.96 -9.70
C ASP A 169 2.78 -1.11 -10.97
N ALA A 170 3.88 -0.35 -11.15
CA ALA A 170 4.13 0.41 -12.37
C ALA A 170 4.25 -0.49 -13.62
N ASP A 171 4.98 -1.60 -13.51
CA ASP A 171 5.14 -2.60 -14.58
C ASP A 171 3.79 -3.23 -14.95
N PHE A 172 3.01 -3.68 -13.95
CA PHE A 172 1.67 -4.22 -14.18
C PHE A 172 0.72 -3.21 -14.84
N LEU A 173 0.72 -1.96 -14.38
CA LEU A 173 -0.17 -0.92 -14.90
C LEU A 173 0.19 -0.50 -16.33
N ASP A 174 1.47 -0.39 -16.66
CA ASP A 174 1.91 -0.06 -18.02
C ASP A 174 1.61 -1.21 -18.99
N THR A 175 1.89 -2.45 -18.56
CA THR A 175 1.54 -3.65 -19.34
C THR A 175 0.03 -3.75 -19.56
N GLU A 176 -0.79 -3.52 -18.53
CA GLU A 176 -2.25 -3.54 -18.65
C GLU A 176 -2.74 -2.44 -19.61
N ALA A 177 -2.18 -1.23 -19.51
CA ALA A 177 -2.54 -0.11 -20.39
C ALA A 177 -2.28 -0.42 -21.88
N PHE A 178 -1.30 -1.26 -22.19
CA PHE A 178 -1.01 -1.71 -23.53
C PHE A 178 -1.84 -2.94 -23.95
N MET A 179 -1.95 -3.95 -23.07
CA MET A 179 -2.58 -5.24 -23.39
C MET A 179 -4.10 -5.22 -23.28
N ASP A 180 -4.66 -4.38 -22.41
CA ASP A 180 -6.11 -4.26 -22.13
C ASP A 180 -6.49 -2.82 -21.77
N ARG A 181 -6.63 -1.98 -22.79
CA ARG A 181 -6.97 -0.55 -22.64
C ARG A 181 -8.31 -0.34 -21.98
N GLN A 182 -9.26 -1.26 -22.17
CA GLN A 182 -10.58 -1.16 -21.56
C GLN A 182 -10.48 -1.30 -20.05
N SER A 183 -9.79 -2.34 -19.56
CA SER A 183 -9.53 -2.54 -18.13
C SER A 183 -8.75 -1.37 -17.54
N ALA A 184 -7.67 -0.92 -18.20
CA ALA A 184 -6.88 0.21 -17.74
C ALA A 184 -7.71 1.49 -17.55
N SER A 185 -8.68 1.75 -18.43
CA SER A 185 -9.57 2.91 -18.32
C SER A 185 -10.51 2.84 -17.09
N LEU A 186 -10.80 1.64 -16.60
CA LEU A 186 -11.65 1.43 -15.43
C LEU A 186 -10.97 1.70 -14.09
N ARG A 187 -9.61 1.69 -14.04
CA ARG A 187 -8.86 1.89 -12.78
C ARG A 187 -8.95 3.30 -12.21
N GLN A 188 -9.32 4.28 -13.02
CA GLN A 188 -9.34 5.67 -12.55
C GLN A 188 -10.47 5.90 -11.55
N SER A 189 -10.12 6.09 -10.27
CA SER A 189 -10.98 6.73 -9.28
C SER A 189 -10.64 8.22 -9.28
N ASN A 190 -11.61 9.06 -9.62
CA ASN A 190 -11.39 10.50 -9.68
C ASN A 190 -11.85 11.22 -8.40
N ILE A 191 -12.42 10.50 -7.43
CA ILE A 191 -12.96 11.10 -6.21
C ILE A 191 -11.91 11.19 -5.11
N THR A 192 -11.87 12.32 -4.44
CA THR A 192 -10.97 12.62 -3.33
C THR A 192 -11.69 12.48 -1.97
N LEU A 193 -10.92 12.39 -0.88
CA LEU A 193 -11.50 12.42 0.46
C LEU A 193 -12.21 13.75 0.76
N ASP A 194 -11.78 14.84 0.14
CA ASP A 194 -12.45 16.14 0.24
C ASP A 194 -13.88 16.11 -0.30
N GLU A 195 -14.09 15.39 -1.41
CA GLU A 195 -15.42 15.23 -2.01
C GLU A 195 -16.29 14.21 -1.25
N LEU A 196 -15.68 13.31 -0.47
CA LEU A 196 -16.39 12.36 0.37
C LEU A 196 -16.85 12.96 1.71
N TYR A 197 -16.12 13.96 2.24
CA TYR A 197 -16.45 14.58 3.52
C TYR A 197 -17.90 15.14 3.59
N PRO A 198 -18.41 15.90 2.61
CA PRO A 198 -19.79 16.39 2.64
C PRO A 198 -20.85 15.28 2.75
N LYS A 199 -20.61 14.11 2.13
CA LYS A 199 -21.51 12.94 2.22
C LYS A 199 -21.57 12.44 3.67
N LEU A 200 -20.42 12.26 4.33
CA LEU A 200 -20.37 11.87 5.73
C LEU A 200 -21.02 12.90 6.65
N HIS A 201 -20.70 14.17 6.46
CA HIS A 201 -21.24 15.26 7.27
C HIS A 201 -22.79 15.29 7.18
N THR A 202 -23.32 15.25 5.96
CA THR A 202 -24.80 15.21 5.74
C THR A 202 -25.43 13.99 6.40
N PHE A 203 -24.79 12.83 6.33
CA PHE A 203 -25.26 11.61 6.96
C PHE A 203 -25.32 11.74 8.50
N LEU A 204 -24.25 12.25 9.12
CA LEU A 204 -24.17 12.46 10.57
C LEU A 204 -25.21 13.48 11.05
N GLU A 205 -25.35 14.61 10.35
CA GLU A 205 -26.38 15.63 10.68
C GLU A 205 -27.81 15.06 10.56
N ASN A 206 -28.07 14.22 9.57
CA ASN A 206 -29.36 13.55 9.43
C ASN A 206 -29.65 12.57 10.58
N ILE A 207 -28.63 11.81 11.03
CA ILE A 207 -28.78 10.94 12.21
C ILE A 207 -29.07 11.80 13.45
N LYS A 208 -28.28 12.86 13.68
CA LYS A 208 -28.41 13.74 14.83
C LYS A 208 -29.80 14.38 14.91
N ARG A 209 -30.29 14.88 13.79
CA ARG A 209 -31.63 15.52 13.72
C ARG A 209 -32.78 14.57 14.04
N LYS A 210 -32.64 13.27 13.69
CA LYS A 210 -33.65 12.23 13.92
C LYS A 210 -33.52 11.54 15.27
N ALA A 211 -32.35 11.68 15.92
CA ALA A 211 -32.07 10.99 17.16
C ALA A 211 -32.84 11.61 18.35
N PRO A 212 -33.45 10.80 19.22
CA PRO A 212 -34.07 11.32 20.45
C PRO A 212 -32.98 11.87 21.39
N ASP A 213 -33.35 12.85 22.19
CA ASP A 213 -32.43 13.39 23.23
C ASP A 213 -32.27 12.39 24.39
N THR A 214 -31.25 11.53 24.25
CA THR A 214 -30.89 10.55 25.27
C THR A 214 -29.47 10.77 25.78
N ALA A 215 -29.16 10.27 26.97
CA ALA A 215 -27.80 10.33 27.53
C ALA A 215 -26.76 9.71 26.54
N VAL A 216 -27.10 8.60 25.89
CA VAL A 216 -26.23 7.93 24.91
C VAL A 216 -25.97 8.82 23.69
N ASN A 217 -26.98 9.49 23.15
CA ASN A 217 -26.81 10.36 21.99
C ASN A 217 -26.03 11.62 22.34
N ARG A 218 -26.20 12.19 23.54
CA ARG A 218 -25.35 13.27 24.05
C ARG A 218 -23.88 12.86 24.17
N ILE A 219 -23.59 11.62 24.59
CA ILE A 219 -22.23 11.07 24.63
C ILE A 219 -21.67 10.93 23.20
N ARG A 220 -22.44 10.40 22.25
CA ARG A 220 -22.03 10.29 20.85
C ARG A 220 -21.66 11.65 20.25
N ASP A 221 -22.45 12.68 20.53
CA ASP A 221 -22.15 14.06 20.12
C ASP A 221 -20.83 14.55 20.71
N LYS A 222 -20.59 14.33 22.00
CA LYS A 222 -19.32 14.69 22.65
C LYS A 222 -18.12 13.98 22.03
N VAL A 223 -18.24 12.67 21.74
CA VAL A 223 -17.19 11.90 21.06
C VAL A 223 -16.89 12.48 19.69
N GLN A 224 -17.92 12.79 18.87
CA GLN A 224 -17.74 13.40 17.56
C GLN A 224 -17.08 14.78 17.64
N GLN A 225 -17.49 15.63 18.60
CA GLN A 225 -16.86 16.93 18.82
C GLN A 225 -15.38 16.82 19.17
N ARG A 226 -15.01 15.84 20.01
CA ARG A 226 -13.59 15.57 20.31
C ARG A 226 -12.83 15.10 19.09
N CYS A 227 -13.40 14.19 18.30
CA CYS A 227 -12.82 13.76 17.02
C CYS A 227 -12.56 14.94 16.09
N ILE A 228 -13.50 15.88 15.97
CA ILE A 228 -13.32 17.11 15.16
C ILE A 228 -12.17 17.95 15.73
N ALA A 229 -12.18 18.22 17.06
CA ALA A 229 -11.21 19.09 17.69
C ALA A 229 -9.76 18.57 17.63
N THR A 230 -9.57 17.25 17.59
CA THR A 230 -8.23 16.62 17.57
C THR A 230 -7.76 16.24 16.17
N SER A 231 -8.61 16.34 15.15
CA SER A 231 -8.27 15.92 13.78
C SER A 231 -7.16 16.75 13.13
N SER A 232 -6.96 18.00 13.55
CA SER A 232 -5.87 18.87 13.07
C SER A 232 -4.53 18.64 13.76
N GLY A 233 -4.45 17.71 14.71
CA GLY A 233 -3.18 17.32 15.34
C GLY A 233 -2.16 16.76 14.34
N PRO A 234 -0.86 16.65 14.70
CA PRO A 234 0.20 16.22 13.78
C PRO A 234 0.00 14.78 13.31
N LYS A 235 0.64 14.40 12.18
CA LYS A 235 0.70 13.00 11.76
C LYS A 235 1.33 12.15 12.87
N GLY A 236 0.65 11.07 13.29
CA GLY A 236 1.10 10.31 14.45
C GLY A 236 0.23 9.11 14.77
N PHE A 237 0.30 8.71 16.03
CA PHE A 237 -0.50 7.64 16.60
C PHE A 237 -1.56 8.21 17.50
N TYR A 238 -2.79 7.76 17.31
CA TYR A 238 -3.97 8.18 18.05
C TYR A 238 -4.74 6.99 18.59
N SER A 239 -5.45 7.17 19.68
CA SER A 239 -6.39 6.19 20.20
C SER A 239 -7.77 6.81 20.41
N LEU A 240 -8.79 6.03 20.13
CA LEU A 240 -10.19 6.36 20.37
C LEU A 240 -10.79 5.25 21.24
N THR A 241 -10.74 5.46 22.54
CA THR A 241 -11.25 4.52 23.53
C THR A 241 -12.70 4.84 23.85
N VAL A 242 -13.62 4.10 23.23
CA VAL A 242 -15.06 4.31 23.37
C VAL A 242 -15.77 2.97 23.56
N PRO A 243 -16.56 2.81 24.64
CA PRO A 243 -17.33 1.59 24.88
C PRO A 243 -18.31 1.27 23.74
N THR A 244 -18.71 0.01 23.65
CA THR A 244 -19.69 -0.46 22.65
C THR A 244 -20.98 0.34 22.71
N GLY A 245 -21.44 0.83 21.56
CA GLY A 245 -22.64 1.65 21.43
C GLY A 245 -22.37 3.17 21.52
N GLY A 246 -21.14 3.60 21.85
CA GLY A 246 -20.76 5.02 21.93
C GLY A 246 -20.49 5.70 20.59
N GLY A 247 -20.74 5.04 19.44
CA GLY A 247 -20.58 5.64 18.12
C GLY A 247 -19.17 5.57 17.52
N LYS A 248 -18.34 4.65 18.02
CA LYS A 248 -16.90 4.49 17.65
C LYS A 248 -16.65 4.53 16.14
N THR A 249 -17.33 3.71 15.35
CA THR A 249 -17.09 3.55 13.92
C THR A 249 -17.27 4.84 13.11
N LEU A 250 -18.36 5.56 13.32
CA LEU A 250 -18.62 6.82 12.59
C LEU A 250 -17.73 7.95 13.09
N SER A 251 -17.41 7.98 14.39
CA SER A 251 -16.53 8.99 14.98
C SER A 251 -15.07 8.82 14.55
N SER A 252 -14.58 7.58 14.48
CA SER A 252 -13.24 7.29 13.97
C SER A 252 -13.11 7.65 12.47
N LEU A 253 -14.15 7.38 11.69
CA LEU A 253 -14.18 7.76 10.27
C LEU A 253 -14.21 9.28 10.09
N LEU A 254 -15.01 10.01 10.91
CA LEU A 254 -15.06 11.46 10.90
C LEU A 254 -13.67 12.05 11.22
N TRP A 255 -13.02 11.56 12.27
CA TRP A 255 -11.66 11.98 12.62
C TRP A 255 -10.70 11.70 11.45
N ALA A 256 -10.73 10.49 10.87
CA ALA A 256 -9.81 10.08 9.83
C ALA A 256 -9.96 10.92 8.54
N ILE A 257 -11.18 11.23 8.11
CA ILE A 257 -11.41 12.07 6.94
C ILE A 257 -10.91 13.50 7.20
N LEU A 258 -11.22 14.08 8.35
CA LEU A 258 -10.78 15.43 8.69
C LEU A 258 -9.26 15.51 8.84
N HIS A 259 -8.64 14.53 9.49
CA HIS A 259 -7.19 14.43 9.61
C HIS A 259 -6.52 14.27 8.26
N ALA A 260 -7.09 13.42 7.40
CA ALA A 260 -6.58 13.26 6.04
C ALA A 260 -6.66 14.55 5.21
N LYS A 261 -7.75 15.31 5.32
CA LYS A 261 -7.89 16.63 4.68
C LYS A 261 -6.82 17.61 5.14
N GLU A 262 -6.65 17.75 6.46
CA GLU A 262 -5.68 18.68 7.05
C GLU A 262 -4.26 18.39 6.55
N HIS A 263 -3.91 17.12 6.38
CA HIS A 263 -2.57 16.68 6.03
C HIS A 263 -2.37 16.29 4.56
N GLY A 264 -3.36 16.51 3.68
CA GLY A 264 -3.29 16.13 2.27
C GLY A 264 -3.10 14.63 2.05
N MET A 265 -3.66 13.80 2.94
CA MET A 265 -3.58 12.34 2.81
C MET A 265 -4.61 11.83 1.81
N LYS A 266 -4.29 10.72 1.17
CA LYS A 266 -5.05 10.26 -0.01
C LYS A 266 -6.10 9.20 0.28
N ARG A 267 -5.92 8.40 1.36
CA ARG A 267 -6.73 7.20 1.61
C ARG A 267 -6.98 7.00 3.09
N ILE A 268 -8.07 6.28 3.35
CA ILE A 268 -8.37 5.72 4.66
C ILE A 268 -8.41 4.20 4.50
N ILE A 269 -7.60 3.50 5.30
CA ILE A 269 -7.53 2.05 5.33
C ILE A 269 -8.08 1.60 6.68
N ILE A 270 -9.20 0.88 6.66
CA ILE A 270 -9.87 0.38 7.87
C ILE A 270 -9.60 -1.12 7.96
N ALA A 271 -8.79 -1.51 8.93
CA ALA A 271 -8.46 -2.90 9.19
C ALA A 271 -9.22 -3.41 10.40
N ILE A 272 -9.98 -4.48 10.20
CA ILE A 272 -10.93 -5.05 11.18
C ILE A 272 -10.54 -6.52 11.46
N PRO A 273 -10.61 -7.01 12.70
CA PRO A 273 -10.15 -8.36 13.02
C PRO A 273 -11.01 -9.50 12.45
N TYR A 274 -12.32 -9.26 12.27
CA TYR A 274 -13.28 -10.30 11.92
C TYR A 274 -14.01 -10.02 10.62
N THR A 275 -14.08 -10.99 9.72
CA THR A 275 -14.73 -10.84 8.40
C THR A 275 -16.24 -10.57 8.49
N SER A 276 -16.93 -11.10 9.49
CA SER A 276 -18.36 -10.81 9.71
C SER A 276 -18.66 -9.34 9.99
N ILE A 277 -17.76 -8.66 10.71
CA ILE A 277 -17.88 -7.23 11.03
C ILE A 277 -17.52 -6.38 9.81
N ILE A 278 -16.60 -6.85 8.96
CA ILE A 278 -16.20 -6.13 7.74
C ILE A 278 -17.40 -5.92 6.83
N VAL A 279 -18.18 -6.97 6.54
CA VAL A 279 -19.35 -6.88 5.67
C VAL A 279 -20.33 -5.83 6.17
N GLN A 280 -20.62 -5.83 7.47
CA GLN A 280 -21.51 -4.84 8.08
C GLN A 280 -20.93 -3.42 7.97
N THR A 281 -19.64 -3.24 8.29
CA THR A 281 -18.96 -1.93 8.23
C THR A 281 -18.91 -1.44 6.79
N ALA A 282 -18.50 -2.28 5.85
CA ALA A 282 -18.45 -1.94 4.43
C ALA A 282 -19.85 -1.55 3.89
N SER A 283 -20.92 -2.26 4.28
CA SER A 283 -22.28 -1.93 3.91
C SER A 283 -22.69 -0.53 4.38
N VAL A 284 -22.37 -0.18 5.63
CA VAL A 284 -22.62 1.17 6.17
C VAL A 284 -21.84 2.22 5.38
N LEU A 285 -20.56 1.99 5.12
CA LEU A 285 -19.72 2.93 4.36
C LEU A 285 -20.20 3.09 2.92
N LYS A 286 -20.57 2.00 2.25
CA LYS A 286 -21.16 2.02 0.91
C LYS A 286 -22.47 2.83 0.87
N SER A 287 -23.30 2.74 1.91
CA SER A 287 -24.52 3.52 2.02
C SER A 287 -24.29 5.04 2.19
N ILE A 288 -23.15 5.43 2.75
CA ILE A 288 -22.76 6.83 2.95
C ILE A 288 -22.08 7.40 1.71
N PHE A 289 -21.11 6.68 1.17
CA PHE A 289 -20.22 7.18 0.14
C PHE A 289 -20.55 6.74 -1.29
N GLY A 290 -21.36 5.69 -1.45
CA GLY A 290 -21.58 4.98 -2.70
C GLY A 290 -20.71 3.74 -2.82
N GLU A 291 -21.22 2.71 -3.48
CA GLU A 291 -20.48 1.44 -3.67
C GLU A 291 -19.16 1.64 -4.42
N GLU A 292 -19.14 2.59 -5.35
CA GLU A 292 -17.99 2.93 -6.20
C GLU A 292 -16.84 3.62 -5.47
N ASN A 293 -16.98 3.95 -4.19
CA ASN A 293 -15.97 4.70 -3.42
C ASN A 293 -15.43 3.92 -2.21
N VAL A 294 -15.93 2.70 -1.98
CA VAL A 294 -15.53 1.84 -0.86
C VAL A 294 -15.09 0.49 -1.39
N LEU A 295 -13.80 0.22 -1.30
CA LEU A 295 -13.24 -1.09 -1.61
C LEU A 295 -13.33 -2.00 -0.39
N GLU A 296 -14.08 -3.08 -0.52
CA GLU A 296 -14.09 -4.19 0.44
C GLU A 296 -13.13 -5.28 -0.03
N ASN A 297 -12.08 -5.58 0.76
CA ASN A 297 -11.04 -6.52 0.39
C ASN A 297 -10.72 -7.50 1.50
N HIS A 298 -11.30 -8.69 1.44
CA HIS A 298 -11.03 -9.84 2.31
C HIS A 298 -11.34 -11.17 1.59
N SER A 299 -10.98 -12.30 2.21
CA SER A 299 -11.10 -13.63 1.58
C SER A 299 -12.54 -14.07 1.27
N ASN A 300 -13.53 -13.49 1.93
CA ASN A 300 -14.94 -13.91 1.86
C ASN A 300 -15.80 -12.91 1.08
N VAL A 301 -15.23 -12.05 0.25
CA VAL A 301 -16.02 -11.21 -0.66
C VAL A 301 -16.72 -12.10 -1.67
N ASP A 302 -18.05 -12.00 -1.71
CA ASP A 302 -18.87 -12.71 -2.69
C ASP A 302 -18.99 -11.87 -3.97
N PRO A 303 -18.33 -12.26 -5.07
CA PRO A 303 -18.42 -11.54 -6.34
C PRO A 303 -19.83 -11.52 -6.93
N GLU A 304 -20.67 -12.52 -6.62
CA GLU A 304 -22.03 -12.62 -7.16
C GLU A 304 -22.99 -11.60 -6.51
N SER A 305 -22.58 -11.05 -5.35
CA SER A 305 -23.35 -9.98 -4.70
C SER A 305 -23.34 -8.66 -5.47
N ILE A 306 -22.36 -8.46 -6.37
CA ILE A 306 -22.19 -7.23 -7.16
C ILE A 306 -22.81 -7.46 -8.55
N LYS A 307 -24.01 -6.95 -8.75
CA LYS A 307 -24.77 -7.11 -10.02
C LYS A 307 -24.20 -6.32 -11.19
N ASN A 308 -23.45 -5.25 -10.93
CA ASN A 308 -22.84 -4.41 -11.95
C ASN A 308 -21.46 -4.98 -12.33
N GLU A 309 -21.35 -5.59 -13.50
CA GLU A 309 -20.10 -6.20 -13.99
C GLU A 309 -18.94 -5.21 -14.09
N VAL A 310 -19.19 -3.96 -14.51
CA VAL A 310 -18.16 -2.92 -14.58
C VAL A 310 -17.65 -2.57 -13.20
N LEU A 311 -18.54 -2.45 -12.21
CA LEU A 311 -18.15 -2.19 -10.82
C LEU A 311 -17.40 -3.37 -10.23
N LEU A 312 -17.84 -4.60 -10.50
CA LEU A 312 -17.15 -5.82 -10.08
C LEU A 312 -15.70 -5.88 -10.63
N GLN A 313 -15.54 -5.57 -11.93
CA GLN A 313 -14.22 -5.50 -12.55
C GLN A 313 -13.34 -4.42 -11.91
N LYS A 314 -13.87 -3.21 -11.69
CA LYS A 314 -13.16 -2.13 -10.98
C LYS A 314 -12.70 -2.57 -9.59
N MET A 315 -13.57 -3.21 -8.81
CA MET A 315 -13.23 -3.67 -7.46
C MET A 315 -12.17 -4.77 -7.46
N ARG A 316 -12.23 -5.72 -8.40
CA ARG A 316 -11.20 -6.76 -8.56
C ARG A 316 -9.84 -6.11 -8.81
N MET A 317 -9.78 -5.19 -9.76
CA MET A 317 -8.55 -4.47 -10.11
C MET A 317 -8.04 -3.60 -8.96
N ALA A 318 -8.93 -2.88 -8.27
CA ALA A 318 -8.57 -2.08 -7.10
C ALA A 318 -8.06 -2.94 -5.93
N SER A 319 -8.54 -4.18 -5.78
CA SER A 319 -8.09 -5.11 -4.74
C SER A 319 -6.62 -5.54 -4.89
N GLU A 320 -6.07 -5.40 -6.09
CA GLU A 320 -4.68 -5.76 -6.39
C GLU A 320 -3.69 -4.75 -5.78
N ASN A 321 -3.99 -3.46 -5.86
CA ASN A 321 -3.08 -2.40 -5.43
C ASN A 321 -3.65 -1.41 -4.40
N TRP A 322 -4.94 -1.50 -4.05
CA TRP A 322 -5.63 -0.60 -3.11
C TRP A 322 -5.62 0.89 -3.53
N ASP A 323 -5.61 1.16 -4.82
CA ASP A 323 -5.78 2.52 -5.31
C ASP A 323 -7.26 2.96 -5.23
N TYR A 324 -7.72 3.20 -4.02
CA TYR A 324 -9.11 3.55 -3.68
C TYR A 324 -9.16 4.49 -2.47
N PRO A 325 -10.11 5.43 -2.41
CA PRO A 325 -10.16 6.42 -1.32
C PRO A 325 -10.46 5.80 0.06
N ILE A 326 -11.32 4.77 0.11
CA ILE A 326 -11.64 4.05 1.33
C ILE A 326 -11.47 2.55 1.08
N VAL A 327 -10.59 1.92 1.85
CA VAL A 327 -10.32 0.47 1.81
C VAL A 327 -10.72 -0.15 3.14
N VAL A 328 -11.59 -1.15 3.10
CA VAL A 328 -11.98 -1.95 4.27
C VAL A 328 -11.40 -3.36 4.12
N THR A 329 -10.57 -3.77 5.05
CA THR A 329 -9.83 -5.03 4.96
C THR A 329 -9.68 -5.70 6.33
N THR A 330 -8.99 -6.84 6.39
CA THR A 330 -8.65 -7.50 7.66
C THR A 330 -7.28 -7.04 8.18
N ASN A 331 -7.07 -7.09 9.52
CA ASN A 331 -5.74 -6.92 10.12
C ASN A 331 -4.71 -7.87 9.47
N VAL A 332 -5.13 -9.12 9.20
CA VAL A 332 -4.27 -10.13 8.57
C VAL A 332 -3.83 -9.68 7.17
N GLN A 333 -4.76 -9.27 6.31
CA GLN A 333 -4.44 -8.81 4.96
C GLN A 333 -3.53 -7.58 4.94
N LEU A 334 -3.78 -6.62 5.85
CA LEU A 334 -2.94 -5.42 5.98
C LEU A 334 -1.50 -5.81 6.32
N PHE A 335 -1.29 -6.53 7.42
CA PHE A 335 0.06 -6.86 7.88
C PHE A 335 0.75 -7.89 7.00
N GLU A 336 0.03 -8.87 6.44
CA GLU A 336 0.60 -9.76 5.43
C GLU A 336 1.09 -9.01 4.19
N SER A 337 0.35 -7.99 3.73
CA SER A 337 0.81 -7.16 2.61
C SER A 337 2.07 -6.39 2.99
N MET A 338 2.09 -5.72 4.16
CA MET A 338 3.24 -4.94 4.64
C MET A 338 4.52 -5.77 4.81
N MET A 339 4.40 -7.07 5.11
CA MET A 339 5.53 -7.96 5.38
C MET A 339 5.83 -8.95 4.24
N SER A 340 5.03 -8.97 3.17
CA SER A 340 5.18 -9.89 2.06
C SER A 340 6.44 -9.63 1.24
N ASN A 341 6.89 -10.66 0.55
CA ASN A 341 7.86 -10.58 -0.53
C ASN A 341 7.25 -10.88 -1.91
N LYS A 342 5.94 -11.24 -1.96
CA LYS A 342 5.27 -11.64 -3.22
C LYS A 342 4.79 -10.40 -4.00
N PRO A 343 4.97 -10.37 -5.33
CA PRO A 343 4.55 -9.24 -6.17
C PRO A 343 3.09 -8.84 -5.93
N SER A 344 2.17 -9.82 -5.99
CA SER A 344 0.73 -9.60 -5.87
C SER A 344 0.28 -8.96 -4.56
N LYS A 345 1.02 -9.17 -3.46
CA LYS A 345 0.73 -8.53 -2.16
C LYS A 345 1.45 -7.19 -2.02
N CYS A 346 2.68 -7.09 -2.54
CA CYS A 346 3.48 -5.88 -2.44
C CYS A 346 2.94 -4.72 -3.28
N ARG A 347 2.20 -4.97 -4.36
CA ARG A 347 1.59 -3.91 -5.20
C ARG A 347 0.77 -2.88 -4.41
N ARG A 348 0.27 -3.24 -3.22
CA ARG A 348 -0.56 -2.40 -2.35
C ARG A 348 0.22 -1.36 -1.56
N LEU A 349 1.52 -1.59 -1.31
CA LEU A 349 2.26 -0.88 -0.25
C LEU A 349 2.44 0.61 -0.55
N HIS A 350 2.77 0.98 -1.79
CA HIS A 350 2.95 2.38 -2.16
C HIS A 350 1.64 3.18 -2.03
N ASN A 351 0.48 2.51 -2.05
CA ASN A 351 -0.82 3.11 -1.81
C ASN A 351 -1.18 3.24 -0.31
N ILE A 352 -0.36 2.69 0.60
CA ILE A 352 -0.47 2.94 2.05
C ILE A 352 0.27 4.23 2.44
N VAL A 353 1.19 4.72 1.61
CA VAL A 353 1.88 6.01 1.81
C VAL A 353 0.86 7.14 1.88
N ASN A 354 1.07 8.10 2.78
CA ASN A 354 0.17 9.23 2.98
C ASN A 354 -1.30 8.81 3.17
N SER A 355 -1.55 7.83 4.05
CA SER A 355 -2.88 7.36 4.40
C SER A 355 -3.15 7.38 5.91
N VAL A 356 -4.42 7.41 6.29
CA VAL A 356 -4.86 7.12 7.65
C VAL A 356 -5.19 5.64 7.76
N ILE A 357 -4.56 4.95 8.70
CA ILE A 357 -4.85 3.55 9.02
C ILE A 357 -5.69 3.52 10.29
N ILE A 358 -6.92 3.01 10.21
CA ILE A 358 -7.76 2.72 11.37
C ILE A 358 -7.60 1.24 11.70
N LEU A 359 -7.08 0.91 12.88
CA LEU A 359 -7.03 -0.44 13.41
C LEU A 359 -8.17 -0.63 14.39
N ASP A 360 -9.25 -1.26 13.93
CA ASP A 360 -10.41 -1.49 14.77
C ASP A 360 -10.20 -2.69 15.70
N GLU A 361 -10.76 -2.60 16.91
CA GLU A 361 -10.59 -3.58 18.00
C GLU A 361 -9.10 -3.93 18.21
N ALA A 362 -8.25 -2.90 18.37
CA ALA A 362 -6.79 -3.03 18.44
C ALA A 362 -6.30 -3.99 19.54
N GLN A 363 -7.10 -4.26 20.59
CA GLN A 363 -6.79 -5.25 21.62
C GLN A 363 -6.75 -6.70 21.08
N THR A 364 -7.24 -6.95 19.86
CA THR A 364 -7.21 -8.27 19.23
C THR A 364 -5.92 -8.55 18.46
N LEU A 365 -5.00 -7.59 18.39
CA LEU A 365 -3.71 -7.81 17.72
C LEU A 365 -2.97 -8.99 18.38
N PRO A 366 -2.44 -9.92 17.56
CA PRO A 366 -1.82 -11.14 18.09
C PRO A 366 -0.52 -10.82 18.84
N ILE A 367 -0.42 -11.28 20.09
CA ILE A 367 0.71 -10.99 20.99
C ILE A 367 2.03 -11.50 20.40
N ASP A 368 2.03 -12.66 19.76
CA ASP A 368 3.24 -13.27 19.18
C ASP A 368 3.81 -12.45 18.01
N PHE A 369 2.99 -11.65 17.35
CA PHE A 369 3.38 -10.77 16.25
C PHE A 369 3.37 -9.28 16.63
N LEU A 370 3.15 -8.95 17.90
CA LEU A 370 2.95 -7.56 18.32
C LEU A 370 4.19 -6.71 18.07
N GLN A 371 5.39 -7.22 18.34
CA GLN A 371 6.64 -6.49 18.08
C GLN A 371 6.83 -6.15 16.59
N PRO A 372 6.80 -7.11 15.63
CA PRO A 372 6.94 -6.76 14.22
C PRO A 372 5.79 -5.86 13.72
N ILE A 373 4.57 -5.98 14.25
CA ILE A 373 3.45 -5.09 13.93
C ILE A 373 3.77 -3.66 14.38
N VAL A 374 4.15 -3.46 15.64
CA VAL A 374 4.48 -2.15 16.20
C VAL A 374 5.67 -1.51 15.48
N ASP A 375 6.74 -2.28 15.22
CA ASP A 375 7.91 -1.79 14.50
C ASP A 375 7.53 -1.36 13.06
N THR A 376 6.68 -2.14 12.38
CA THR A 376 6.17 -1.79 11.04
C THR A 376 5.37 -0.49 11.06
N LEU A 377 4.41 -0.36 11.98
CA LEU A 377 3.60 0.85 12.09
C LEU A 377 4.44 2.08 12.39
N LYS A 378 5.46 1.96 13.28
CA LYS A 378 6.42 3.05 13.58
C LYS A 378 7.18 3.48 12.33
N THR A 379 7.63 2.53 11.52
CA THR A 379 8.35 2.83 10.27
C THR A 379 7.42 3.50 9.25
N TYR A 380 6.20 3.01 9.10
CA TYR A 380 5.23 3.61 8.17
C TYR A 380 4.83 5.03 8.59
N GLN A 381 4.58 5.26 9.87
CA GLN A 381 4.29 6.59 10.37
C GLN A 381 5.45 7.55 10.12
N LYS A 382 6.67 7.14 10.45
CA LYS A 382 7.85 8.00 10.43
C LYS A 382 8.38 8.28 9.02
N CYS A 383 8.40 7.27 8.16
CA CYS A 383 9.07 7.31 6.86
C CYS A 383 8.11 7.45 5.68
N PHE A 384 6.87 7.02 5.83
CA PHE A 384 5.90 6.97 4.73
C PHE A 384 4.66 7.84 4.97
N GLY A 385 4.71 8.69 6.00
CA GLY A 385 3.71 9.73 6.24
C GLY A 385 2.32 9.24 6.62
N THR A 386 2.20 8.01 7.17
CA THR A 386 0.90 7.49 7.65
C THR A 386 0.56 8.06 9.01
N SER A 387 -0.74 8.17 9.33
CA SER A 387 -1.24 8.28 10.69
C SER A 387 -2.02 7.03 11.06
N VAL A 388 -1.93 6.60 12.32
CA VAL A 388 -2.59 5.39 12.79
C VAL A 388 -3.56 5.74 13.92
N LEU A 389 -4.82 5.33 13.75
CA LEU A 389 -5.85 5.46 14.78
C LEU A 389 -6.22 4.06 15.30
N PHE A 390 -5.93 3.81 16.55
CA PHE A 390 -6.38 2.62 17.25
C PHE A 390 -7.79 2.84 17.79
N THR A 391 -8.76 2.05 17.37
CA THR A 391 -10.09 2.08 17.96
C THR A 391 -10.30 0.86 18.84
N THR A 392 -10.81 1.06 20.04
CA THR A 392 -10.90 -0.02 21.03
C THR A 392 -11.98 0.27 22.08
N ALA A 393 -12.52 -0.77 22.68
CA ALA A 393 -13.36 -0.66 23.88
C ALA A 393 -12.51 -0.64 25.17
N SER A 394 -11.29 -1.19 25.15
CA SER A 394 -10.34 -1.22 26.26
C SER A 394 -8.94 -0.95 25.73
N GLN A 395 -8.16 -0.09 26.39
CA GLN A 395 -6.82 0.29 25.91
C GLN A 395 -5.87 -0.90 25.88
N PRO A 396 -5.33 -1.30 24.69
CA PRO A 396 -4.25 -2.26 24.62
C PRO A 396 -2.93 -1.60 25.04
N VAL A 397 -2.04 -2.37 25.64
CA VAL A 397 -0.68 -1.90 25.98
C VAL A 397 0.17 -1.87 24.73
N LEU A 398 0.18 -0.74 24.03
CA LEU A 398 0.97 -0.52 22.80
C LEU A 398 2.11 0.49 23.00
N SER A 399 2.16 1.16 24.16
CA SER A 399 3.17 2.17 24.52
C SER A 399 4.07 1.69 25.64
N GLY A 400 5.22 2.37 25.80
CA GLY A 400 6.22 2.02 26.83
C GLY A 400 6.95 0.72 26.54
N VAL A 401 7.46 0.06 27.57
CA VAL A 401 8.12 -1.24 27.44
C VAL A 401 7.07 -2.35 27.49
N ILE A 402 6.89 -3.01 26.37
CA ILE A 402 5.96 -4.14 26.26
C ILE A 402 6.68 -5.42 26.67
N LYS A 403 6.10 -6.10 27.67
CA LYS A 403 6.64 -7.36 28.21
C LYS A 403 6.05 -8.51 27.41
N GLY A 404 6.86 -9.19 26.61
CA GLY A 404 6.48 -10.47 25.98
C GLY A 404 6.37 -11.59 27.02
N CYS A 405 5.79 -12.72 26.62
CA CYS A 405 5.69 -13.91 27.48
C CYS A 405 7.06 -14.42 27.96
N ASN A 406 8.13 -14.13 27.22
CA ASN A 406 9.51 -14.38 27.62
C ASN A 406 10.13 -13.07 28.16
N PRO A 407 10.71 -13.07 29.40
CA PRO A 407 11.39 -11.87 29.94
C PRO A 407 12.51 -11.30 29.06
N LYS A 408 13.11 -12.12 28.17
CA LYS A 408 14.12 -11.71 27.20
C LYS A 408 13.52 -11.06 25.94
N ALA A 409 12.20 -11.13 25.75
CA ALA A 409 11.48 -10.61 24.58
C ALA A 409 10.76 -9.28 24.88
N HIS A 410 11.36 -8.44 25.74
CA HIS A 410 10.86 -7.08 25.97
C HIS A 410 11.22 -6.21 24.78
N PHE A 411 10.29 -5.37 24.33
CA PHE A 411 10.53 -4.43 23.24
C PHE A 411 9.88 -3.06 23.53
N GLU A 412 10.42 -2.03 22.90
CA GLU A 412 9.87 -0.68 22.99
C GLU A 412 8.63 -0.55 22.09
N GLY A 413 7.49 -0.28 22.72
CA GLY A 413 6.25 0.05 22.04
C GLY A 413 6.30 1.40 21.31
N ILE A 414 5.14 1.97 21.06
CA ILE A 414 4.98 3.30 20.47
C ILE A 414 5.29 4.35 21.55
N ASN A 415 6.13 5.33 21.23
CA ASN A 415 6.58 6.32 22.23
C ASN A 415 5.44 7.21 22.72
N HIS A 416 4.54 7.60 21.82
CA HIS A 416 3.42 8.46 22.14
C HIS A 416 2.20 8.07 21.30
N ILE A 417 1.08 7.86 21.99
CA ILE A 417 -0.24 7.67 21.41
C ILE A 417 -1.14 8.72 22.04
N GLU A 418 -1.71 9.60 21.24
CA GLU A 418 -2.62 10.64 21.72
C GLU A 418 -4.04 10.06 21.87
N GLU A 419 -4.57 10.07 23.10
CA GLU A 419 -5.94 9.65 23.33
C GLU A 419 -6.91 10.80 22.97
N ILE A 420 -7.82 10.52 22.05
CA ILE A 420 -8.80 11.50 21.55
C ILE A 420 -9.82 11.86 22.63
N ILE A 421 -10.20 10.89 23.45
CA ILE A 421 -11.16 11.07 24.54
C ILE A 421 -10.42 11.05 25.87
N PRO A 422 -10.27 12.19 26.52
CA PRO A 422 -9.64 12.25 27.86
C PRO A 422 -10.36 11.38 28.88
N GLU A 423 -9.62 10.81 29.83
CA GLU A 423 -10.17 9.95 30.93
C GLU A 423 -11.24 10.65 31.77
N GLU A 424 -11.14 11.97 31.93
CA GLU A 424 -12.11 12.81 32.66
C GLU A 424 -13.55 12.71 32.13
N TYR A 425 -13.72 12.23 30.85
CA TYR A 425 -15.04 11.97 30.26
C TYR A 425 -15.74 10.76 30.88
N GLN A 426 -15.02 9.86 31.55
CA GLN A 426 -15.55 8.68 32.25
C GLN A 426 -16.58 7.89 31.43
N LEU A 427 -16.32 7.72 30.14
CA LEU A 427 -17.30 7.13 29.18
C LEU A 427 -17.71 5.71 29.57
N HIS A 428 -16.81 4.94 30.21
CA HIS A 428 -17.10 3.58 30.66
C HIS A 428 -18.22 3.58 31.74
N ASP A 429 -18.20 4.52 32.67
CA ASP A 429 -19.20 4.63 33.71
C ASP A 429 -20.52 5.15 33.16
N GLN A 430 -20.46 6.15 32.26
CA GLN A 430 -21.63 6.75 31.62
C GLN A 430 -22.38 5.81 30.67
N LEU A 431 -21.68 4.87 30.02
CA LEU A 431 -22.24 3.88 29.06
C LEU A 431 -22.44 2.49 29.67
N ARG A 432 -22.26 2.34 30.99
CA ARG A 432 -22.43 1.06 31.67
C ARG A 432 -23.88 0.60 31.59
N ARG A 433 -24.11 -0.55 30.96
CA ARG A 433 -25.44 -1.13 30.71
C ARG A 433 -25.89 -2.12 31.80
N VAL A 434 -24.95 -2.64 32.57
CA VAL A 434 -25.17 -3.63 33.62
C VAL A 434 -24.46 -3.17 34.88
N LYS A 435 -25.16 -3.25 36.04
CA LYS A 435 -24.60 -3.01 37.37
C LYS A 435 -23.81 -4.21 37.85
#